data_e15e63bcd9da5a39fbe8f56185086449
#
_entry.id   e15e63bcd9da5a39fbe8f56185086449
#
_cell.length_a   1.000
_cell.length_b   1.000
_cell.length_c   1.000
_cell.angle_alpha   90.00
_cell.angle_beta   90.00
_cell.angle_gamma   90.00
#
_symmetry.space_group_name_H-M   'P 1'
#
loop_
_entity.id
_entity.type
_entity.pdbx_description
1 polymer ?
#
loop_
_entity_poly.entity_id
_entity_poly.type
_entity_poly.pdbx_seq_one_letter_code
_entity_poly.pdbx_strand_id
1 'polypeptide(L)'
;AIATNTSGLDLIPLFAGMKHPERFLAAHYFQPADVFPMVEVVAGEKTDQALVDRVAEAMKRTGKQAIVMRKPIPGFLINRLQHAVLHEAYWMVSQGACTVEDVDDVARQMLGPRMCITGLILQKDISGLAIHAKAQQGIVPALTHNNLPNPDVQAMIAAGGTGLGAGRGFYDWSACDAKTVRQQATGRLDALLGFLKNLTESDLPKTRPTPRDIRPAR
;
A
#
# COMPACT_ATOMS: atom_id res chain seq x y z
N ALA A 1 -18.96 -7.93 16.77
CA ALA A 1 -18.28 -7.69 15.50
C ALA A 1 -17.62 -8.96 14.99
N ILE A 2 -17.61 -9.12 13.69
CA ILE A 2 -16.78 -10.11 13.00
C ILE A 2 -15.88 -9.33 12.06
N ALA A 3 -14.58 -9.54 12.17
CA ALA A 3 -13.58 -8.89 11.33
C ALA A 3 -12.78 -9.94 10.56
N THR A 4 -12.57 -9.73 9.27
CA THR A 4 -11.66 -10.53 8.45
C THR A 4 -10.34 -9.81 8.25
N ASN A 5 -9.23 -10.55 8.21
CA ASN A 5 -7.90 -10.03 7.88
C ASN A 5 -7.49 -10.35 6.43
N THR A 6 -8.43 -10.75 5.57
CA THR A 6 -8.11 -11.04 4.17
C THR A 6 -7.63 -9.78 3.44
N SER A 7 -6.64 -9.93 2.56
CA SER A 7 -6.04 -8.81 1.81
C SER A 7 -6.37 -8.82 0.32
N GLY A 8 -6.59 -9.98 -0.27
CA GLY A 8 -6.70 -10.15 -1.72
C GLY A 8 -8.05 -10.65 -2.21
N LEU A 9 -8.95 -11.04 -1.30
CA LEU A 9 -10.28 -11.52 -1.69
C LEU A 9 -11.23 -10.35 -1.91
N ASP A 10 -12.13 -10.50 -2.86
CA ASP A 10 -13.28 -9.61 -2.98
C ASP A 10 -14.19 -9.79 -1.76
N LEU A 11 -14.40 -8.73 -1.01
CA LEU A 11 -15.26 -8.75 0.17
C LEU A 11 -16.74 -8.62 -0.16
N ILE A 12 -17.12 -8.16 -1.36
CA ILE A 12 -18.52 -7.94 -1.73
C ILE A 12 -19.34 -9.22 -1.61
N PRO A 13 -18.89 -10.38 -2.13
CA PRO A 13 -19.62 -11.64 -1.93
C PRO A 13 -19.71 -12.07 -0.46
N LEU A 14 -18.68 -11.80 0.35
CA LEU A 14 -18.70 -12.12 1.77
C LEU A 14 -19.76 -11.30 2.51
N PHE A 15 -19.85 -10.00 2.26
CA PHE A 15 -20.90 -9.15 2.84
C PHE A 15 -22.30 -9.61 2.43
N ALA A 16 -22.49 -9.98 1.15
CA ALA A 16 -23.77 -10.42 0.62
C ALA A 16 -24.27 -11.74 1.24
N GLY A 17 -23.36 -12.65 1.59
CA GLY A 17 -23.69 -13.94 2.18
C GLY A 17 -23.94 -13.93 3.70
N MET A 18 -23.74 -12.79 4.38
CA MET A 18 -23.87 -12.70 5.83
C MET A 18 -25.33 -12.51 6.27
N LYS A 19 -25.76 -13.22 7.33
CA LYS A 19 -27.06 -12.99 7.98
C LYS A 19 -27.14 -11.64 8.69
N HIS A 20 -25.99 -11.16 9.18
CA HIS A 20 -25.82 -9.91 9.92
C HIS A 20 -24.68 -9.08 9.34
N PRO A 21 -24.82 -8.56 8.10
CA PRO A 21 -23.76 -7.80 7.42
C PRO A 21 -23.44 -6.48 8.12
N GLU A 22 -24.38 -5.93 8.91
CA GLU A 22 -24.17 -4.75 9.74
C GLU A 22 -23.08 -4.96 10.82
N ARG A 23 -22.76 -6.21 11.16
CA ARG A 23 -21.78 -6.60 12.18
C ARG A 23 -20.42 -7.03 11.60
N PHE A 24 -20.27 -7.01 10.28
CA PHE A 24 -19.08 -7.50 9.58
C PHE A 24 -18.28 -6.35 8.96
N LEU A 25 -16.96 -6.42 9.05
CA LEU A 25 -15.99 -5.51 8.41
C LEU A 25 -14.67 -6.24 8.13
N ALA A 26 -13.75 -5.60 7.41
CA ALA A 26 -12.37 -6.05 7.39
C ALA A 26 -11.50 -5.20 8.32
N ALA A 27 -10.58 -5.85 9.03
CA ALA A 27 -9.48 -5.22 9.75
C ALA A 27 -8.18 -5.82 9.22
N HIS A 28 -7.60 -5.15 8.23
CA HIS A 28 -6.49 -5.68 7.45
C HIS A 28 -5.16 -5.16 7.96
N TYR A 29 -4.35 -6.06 8.48
CA TYR A 29 -3.00 -5.80 8.97
C TYR A 29 -1.98 -6.11 7.88
N PHE A 30 -0.93 -5.31 7.82
CA PHE A 30 0.21 -5.56 6.94
C PHE A 30 1.30 -6.34 7.66
N GLN A 31 2.02 -7.18 6.91
CA GLN A 31 3.15 -7.93 7.45
C GLN A 31 4.46 -7.13 7.32
N PRO A 32 5.27 -7.04 8.39
CA PRO A 32 5.07 -7.56 9.76
C PRO A 32 4.03 -6.74 10.55
N ALA A 33 3.01 -7.41 11.11
CA ALA A 33 1.88 -6.74 11.73
C ALA A 33 2.23 -6.01 13.05
N ASP A 34 3.27 -6.43 13.69
CA ASP A 34 3.85 -5.83 14.92
C ASP A 34 4.62 -4.54 14.60
N VAL A 35 5.26 -4.44 13.43
CA VAL A 35 6.09 -3.31 13.03
C VAL A 35 5.26 -2.18 12.41
N PHE A 36 4.36 -2.48 11.49
CA PHE A 36 3.56 -1.44 10.83
C PHE A 36 2.56 -0.77 11.79
N PRO A 37 2.56 0.58 11.86
CA PRO A 37 1.70 1.32 12.79
C PRO A 37 0.25 1.45 12.33
N MET A 38 -0.09 0.95 11.14
CA MET A 38 -1.39 1.21 10.49
C MET A 38 -2.17 -0.09 10.27
N VAL A 39 -3.51 0.03 10.29
CA VAL A 39 -4.46 -1.02 9.96
C VAL A 39 -5.60 -0.44 9.11
N GLU A 40 -5.99 -1.14 8.05
CA GLU A 40 -7.15 -0.74 7.24
C GLU A 40 -8.43 -1.32 7.86
N VAL A 41 -9.38 -0.46 8.17
CA VAL A 41 -10.73 -0.83 8.62
C VAL A 41 -11.69 -0.58 7.47
N VAL A 42 -12.19 -1.64 6.86
CA VAL A 42 -12.97 -1.56 5.61
C VAL A 42 -14.42 -1.94 5.88
N ALA A 43 -15.30 -0.95 5.73
CA ALA A 43 -16.73 -1.14 5.86
C ALA A 43 -17.34 -1.69 4.56
N GLY A 44 -18.31 -2.59 4.68
CA GLY A 44 -19.24 -2.91 3.60
C GLY A 44 -20.39 -1.91 3.53
N GLU A 45 -21.20 -2.02 2.49
CA GLU A 45 -22.33 -1.10 2.27
C GLU A 45 -23.33 -1.10 3.43
N LYS A 46 -23.52 -2.26 4.08
CA LYS A 46 -24.46 -2.45 5.20
C LYS A 46 -23.79 -2.44 6.58
N THR A 47 -22.49 -2.24 6.66
CA THR A 47 -21.79 -2.24 7.95
C THR A 47 -22.23 -1.06 8.80
N ASP A 48 -22.55 -1.32 10.08
CA ASP A 48 -22.92 -0.27 11.03
C ASP A 48 -21.75 0.69 11.27
N GLN A 49 -21.96 1.98 11.02
CA GLN A 49 -20.93 3.00 11.18
C GLN A 49 -20.43 3.09 12.65
N ALA A 50 -21.33 2.93 13.62
CA ALA A 50 -20.92 2.92 15.03
C ALA A 50 -20.00 1.72 15.36
N LEU A 51 -20.15 0.61 14.64
CA LEU A 51 -19.21 -0.51 14.75
C LEU A 51 -17.83 -0.16 14.18
N VAL A 52 -17.80 0.48 13.00
CA VAL A 52 -16.55 0.92 12.37
C VAL A 52 -15.78 1.86 13.31
N ASP A 53 -16.47 2.84 13.88
CA ASP A 53 -15.87 3.82 14.80
C ASP A 53 -15.32 3.14 16.07
N ARG A 54 -16.07 2.20 16.65
CA ARG A 54 -15.61 1.40 17.80
C ARG A 54 -14.38 0.56 17.49
N VAL A 55 -14.33 -0.05 16.29
CA VAL A 55 -13.16 -0.85 15.88
C VAL A 55 -11.97 0.07 15.63
N ALA A 56 -12.15 1.20 14.95
CA ALA A 56 -11.08 2.17 14.74
C ALA A 56 -10.49 2.68 16.07
N GLU A 57 -11.36 2.99 17.05
CA GLU A 57 -10.92 3.41 18.38
C GLU A 57 -10.22 2.27 19.17
N ALA A 58 -10.68 1.02 19.00
CA ALA A 58 -10.01 -0.13 19.57
C ALA A 58 -8.60 -0.31 19.00
N MET A 59 -8.42 -0.15 17.67
CA MET A 59 -7.11 -0.19 17.04
C MET A 59 -6.18 0.91 17.60
N LYS A 60 -6.70 2.12 17.75
CA LYS A 60 -5.94 3.25 18.32
C LYS A 60 -5.44 2.95 19.73
N ARG A 61 -6.27 2.29 20.57
CA ARG A 61 -5.86 1.87 21.94
C ARG A 61 -4.75 0.81 21.93
N THR A 62 -4.58 0.07 20.86
CA THR A 62 -3.45 -0.86 20.67
C THR A 62 -2.20 -0.22 20.07
N GLY A 63 -2.19 1.12 19.93
CA GLY A 63 -1.09 1.86 19.31
C GLY A 63 -1.12 1.86 17.76
N LYS A 64 -2.19 1.34 17.15
CA LYS A 64 -2.34 1.32 15.69
C LYS A 64 -3.18 2.52 15.22
N GLN A 65 -2.82 3.10 14.10
CA GLN A 65 -3.64 4.08 13.39
C GLN A 65 -4.59 3.35 12.43
N ALA A 66 -5.90 3.54 12.59
CA ALA A 66 -6.88 2.98 11.70
C ALA A 66 -7.08 3.89 10.47
N ILE A 67 -7.00 3.30 9.28
CA ILE A 67 -7.42 3.92 8.01
C ILE A 67 -8.81 3.38 7.69
N VAL A 68 -9.83 4.24 7.77
CA VAL A 68 -11.20 3.83 7.53
C VAL A 68 -11.57 3.96 6.05
N MET A 69 -11.88 2.84 5.44
CA MET A 69 -12.42 2.78 4.08
C MET A 69 -13.93 2.54 4.13
N ARG A 70 -14.68 3.41 3.48
CA ARG A 70 -16.16 3.39 3.49
C ARG A 70 -16.77 2.50 2.40
N LYS A 71 -15.93 1.96 1.51
CA LYS A 71 -16.34 1.04 0.44
C LYS A 71 -15.31 -0.06 0.29
N PRO A 72 -15.73 -1.31 0.19
CA PRO A 72 -14.84 -2.40 -0.13
C PRO A 72 -14.49 -2.34 -1.63
N ILE A 73 -13.23 -2.16 -1.92
CA ILE A 73 -12.69 -2.26 -3.27
C ILE A 73 -11.56 -3.30 -3.25
N PRO A 74 -11.42 -4.16 -4.26
CA PRO A 74 -10.35 -5.16 -4.31
C PRO A 74 -8.97 -4.54 -4.09
N GLY A 75 -8.19 -5.13 -3.18
CA GLY A 75 -6.85 -4.63 -2.81
C GLY A 75 -6.84 -3.43 -1.86
N PHE A 76 -7.99 -2.95 -1.41
CA PHE A 76 -8.15 -1.85 -0.47
C PHE A 76 -7.34 -0.60 -0.86
N LEU A 77 -6.74 0.12 0.07
CA LEU A 77 -5.95 1.32 -0.24
C LEU A 77 -4.49 0.97 -0.56
N ILE A 78 -3.80 0.31 0.37
CA ILE A 78 -2.35 0.13 0.24
C ILE A 78 -1.97 -0.85 -0.87
N ASN A 79 -2.66 -2.00 -0.97
CA ASN A 79 -2.37 -2.96 -2.05
C ASN A 79 -2.66 -2.35 -3.41
N ARG A 80 -3.72 -1.54 -3.55
CA ARG A 80 -4.00 -0.85 -4.81
C ARG A 80 -2.90 0.12 -5.19
N LEU A 81 -2.43 0.95 -4.26
CA LEU A 81 -1.34 1.90 -4.51
C LEU A 81 -0.04 1.14 -4.85
N GLN A 82 0.30 0.12 -4.07
CA GLN A 82 1.48 -0.69 -4.30
C GLN A 82 1.43 -1.41 -5.65
N HIS A 83 0.32 -2.07 -5.97
CA HIS A 83 0.19 -2.80 -7.24
C HIS A 83 0.09 -1.89 -8.45
N ALA A 84 -0.44 -0.67 -8.33
CA ALA A 84 -0.40 0.31 -9.41
C ALA A 84 1.04 0.68 -9.78
N VAL A 85 1.91 0.90 -8.78
CA VAL A 85 3.33 1.16 -9.00
C VAL A 85 4.04 -0.07 -9.56
N LEU A 86 3.81 -1.25 -8.97
CA LEU A 86 4.44 -2.50 -9.40
C LEU A 86 4.02 -2.89 -10.82
N HIS A 87 2.76 -2.66 -11.20
CA HIS A 87 2.27 -2.97 -12.55
C HIS A 87 3.05 -2.21 -13.61
N GLU A 88 3.24 -0.91 -13.41
CA GLU A 88 4.06 -0.08 -14.29
C GLU A 88 5.55 -0.49 -14.25
N ALA A 89 6.09 -0.74 -13.06
CA ALA A 89 7.48 -1.16 -12.89
C ALA A 89 7.79 -2.46 -13.65
N TYR A 90 6.94 -3.47 -13.52
CA TYR A 90 7.11 -4.73 -14.24
C TYR A 90 7.02 -4.54 -15.76
N TRP A 91 6.11 -3.71 -16.23
CA TRP A 91 5.99 -3.39 -17.65
C TRP A 91 7.27 -2.73 -18.18
N MET A 92 7.79 -1.71 -17.49
CA MET A 92 9.03 -1.02 -17.89
C MET A 92 10.22 -1.97 -17.96
N VAL A 93 10.37 -2.88 -16.99
CA VAL A 93 11.42 -3.90 -17.01
C VAL A 93 11.23 -4.88 -18.17
N SER A 94 9.99 -5.34 -18.42
CA SER A 94 9.67 -6.23 -19.54
C SER A 94 9.98 -5.60 -20.92
N GLN A 95 9.81 -4.27 -21.03
CA GLN A 95 10.16 -3.54 -22.26
C GLN A 95 11.67 -3.25 -22.37
N GLY A 96 12.47 -3.63 -21.37
CA GLY A 96 13.91 -3.31 -21.36
C GLY A 96 14.20 -1.81 -21.18
N ALA A 97 13.22 -1.04 -20.71
CA ALA A 97 13.38 0.40 -20.48
C ALA A 97 14.27 0.72 -19.28
N CYS A 98 14.33 -0.19 -18.30
CA CYS A 98 15.17 -0.10 -17.12
C CYS A 98 15.42 -1.51 -16.55
N THR A 99 16.39 -1.63 -15.63
CA THR A 99 16.64 -2.87 -14.89
C THR A 99 15.78 -2.96 -13.64
N VAL A 100 15.71 -4.15 -13.03
CA VAL A 100 15.08 -4.35 -11.72
C VAL A 100 15.78 -3.51 -10.65
N GLU A 101 17.11 -3.42 -10.71
CA GLU A 101 17.93 -2.60 -9.79
C GLU A 101 17.60 -1.11 -9.89
N ASP A 102 17.45 -0.59 -11.11
CA ASP A 102 17.09 0.82 -11.34
C ASP A 102 15.74 1.16 -10.70
N VAL A 103 14.73 0.28 -10.85
CA VAL A 103 13.41 0.42 -10.23
C VAL A 103 13.53 0.49 -8.71
N ASP A 104 14.27 -0.45 -8.12
CA ASP A 104 14.47 -0.52 -6.67
C ASP A 104 15.25 0.69 -6.15
N ASP A 105 16.24 1.17 -6.88
CA ASP A 105 17.04 2.34 -6.50
C ASP A 105 16.20 3.63 -6.55
N VAL A 106 15.40 3.82 -7.59
CA VAL A 106 14.45 4.95 -7.67
C VAL A 106 13.43 4.89 -6.52
N ALA A 107 12.92 3.70 -6.22
CA ALA A 107 11.99 3.51 -5.11
C ALA A 107 12.62 3.88 -3.76
N ARG A 108 13.84 3.40 -3.49
CA ARG A 108 14.54 3.64 -2.21
C ARG A 108 15.07 5.06 -2.06
N GLN A 109 15.57 5.67 -3.14
CA GLN A 109 16.33 6.91 -3.05
C GLN A 109 15.55 8.16 -3.46
N MET A 110 14.43 8.01 -4.19
CA MET A 110 13.64 9.13 -4.69
C MET A 110 12.16 9.10 -4.27
N LEU A 111 11.44 8.04 -4.58
CA LEU A 111 10.00 7.96 -4.29
C LEU A 111 9.74 7.78 -2.80
N GLY A 112 10.38 6.78 -2.18
CA GLY A 112 10.20 6.45 -0.78
C GLY A 112 10.44 7.63 0.16
N PRO A 113 11.60 8.30 0.11
CA PRO A 113 11.87 9.46 0.96
C PRO A 113 10.83 10.58 0.83
N ARG A 114 10.41 10.90 -0.40
CA ARG A 114 9.36 11.92 -0.62
C ARG A 114 8.02 11.49 -0.01
N MET A 115 7.63 10.23 -0.21
CA MET A 115 6.39 9.71 0.35
C MET A 115 6.41 9.68 1.88
N CYS A 116 7.55 9.36 2.49
CA CYS A 116 7.72 9.33 3.94
C CYS A 116 7.57 10.71 4.58
N ILE A 117 8.06 11.77 3.93
CA ILE A 117 8.05 13.13 4.49
C ILE A 117 6.73 13.86 4.24
N THR A 118 6.23 13.85 3.01
CA THR A 118 5.06 14.67 2.64
C THR A 118 3.83 13.86 2.28
N GLY A 119 3.95 12.55 2.11
CA GLY A 119 2.91 11.73 1.53
C GLY A 119 2.80 11.89 0.01
N LEU A 120 1.92 11.10 -0.59
CA LEU A 120 1.80 11.02 -2.05
C LEU A 120 1.08 12.23 -2.65
N ILE A 121 -0.03 12.67 -2.06
CA ILE A 121 -0.89 13.74 -2.57
C ILE A 121 -0.41 15.11 -2.08
N LEU A 122 -0.14 15.26 -0.79
CA LEU A 122 0.34 16.53 -0.22
C LEU A 122 1.62 17.03 -0.92
N GLN A 123 2.49 16.13 -1.33
CA GLN A 123 3.68 16.50 -2.08
C GLN A 123 3.32 17.21 -3.41
N LYS A 124 2.17 16.92 -4.01
CA LYS A 124 1.72 17.57 -5.25
C LYS A 124 1.16 18.97 -5.01
N ASP A 125 0.50 19.18 -3.89
CA ASP A 125 0.10 20.53 -3.45
C ASP A 125 1.33 21.43 -3.23
N ILE A 126 2.35 20.90 -2.55
CA ILE A 126 3.59 21.64 -2.28
C ILE A 126 4.33 22.00 -3.57
N SER A 127 4.38 21.09 -4.55
CA SER A 127 5.09 21.31 -5.81
C SER A 127 4.29 22.07 -6.88
N GLY A 128 3.01 22.28 -6.66
CA GLY A 128 2.11 23.00 -7.55
C GLY A 128 1.28 22.09 -8.47
N LEU A 129 -0.03 22.07 -8.23
CA LEU A 129 -0.98 21.21 -8.93
C LEU A 129 -1.06 21.48 -10.45
N ALA A 130 -0.91 22.75 -10.87
CA ALA A 130 -0.98 23.11 -12.29
C ALA A 130 0.16 22.46 -13.11
N ILE A 131 1.39 22.48 -12.57
CA ILE A 131 2.54 21.83 -13.22
C ILE A 131 2.32 20.32 -13.26
N HIS A 132 1.83 19.75 -12.16
CA HIS A 132 1.57 18.32 -12.07
C HIS A 132 0.46 17.88 -13.04
N ALA A 133 -0.64 18.63 -13.13
CA ALA A 133 -1.73 18.34 -14.08
C ALA A 133 -1.24 18.37 -15.53
N LYS A 134 -0.40 19.35 -15.88
CA LYS A 134 0.21 19.41 -17.22
C LYS A 134 1.10 18.18 -17.52
N ALA A 135 1.91 17.76 -16.54
CA ALA A 135 2.74 16.56 -16.70
C ALA A 135 1.89 15.29 -16.88
N GLN A 136 0.78 15.17 -16.12
CA GLN A 136 -0.13 14.04 -16.24
C GLN A 136 -0.80 13.92 -17.60
N GLN A 137 -1.06 15.04 -18.30
CA GLN A 137 -1.64 15.00 -19.65
C GLN A 137 -0.76 14.23 -20.65
N GLY A 138 0.57 14.28 -20.48
CA GLY A 138 1.49 13.52 -21.33
C GLY A 138 1.82 12.13 -20.80
N ILE A 139 1.95 11.98 -19.49
CA ILE A 139 2.45 10.74 -18.87
C ILE A 139 1.32 9.71 -18.71
N VAL A 140 0.16 10.11 -18.17
CA VAL A 140 -0.90 9.15 -17.84
C VAL A 140 -1.39 8.35 -19.05
N PRO A 141 -1.62 8.95 -20.23
CA PRO A 141 -2.00 8.17 -21.42
C PRO A 141 -0.97 7.16 -21.90
N ALA A 142 0.30 7.34 -21.52
CA ALA A 142 1.41 6.46 -21.90
C ALA A 142 1.71 5.36 -20.87
N LEU A 143 1.09 5.40 -19.69
CA LEU A 143 1.21 4.33 -18.70
C LEU A 143 0.56 3.04 -19.20
N THR A 144 0.97 1.91 -18.64
CA THR A 144 0.32 0.65 -18.99
C THR A 144 -1.09 0.56 -18.39
N HIS A 145 -2.09 0.40 -19.25
CA HIS A 145 -3.51 0.37 -18.86
C HIS A 145 -4.15 -1.01 -19.02
N ASN A 146 -3.35 -2.06 -19.26
CA ASN A 146 -3.91 -3.40 -19.31
C ASN A 146 -4.35 -3.84 -17.90
N ASN A 147 -5.33 -4.73 -17.83
CA ASN A 147 -5.89 -5.27 -16.58
C ASN A 147 -5.40 -6.69 -16.26
N LEU A 148 -4.33 -7.13 -16.90
CA LEU A 148 -3.79 -8.47 -16.75
C LEU A 148 -2.50 -8.44 -15.94
N PRO A 149 -2.24 -9.47 -15.12
CA PRO A 149 -0.92 -9.66 -14.51
C PRO A 149 0.18 -9.71 -15.57
N ASN A 150 1.37 -9.18 -15.23
CA ASN A 150 2.49 -9.17 -16.18
C ASN A 150 2.89 -10.60 -16.58
N PRO A 151 2.97 -10.92 -17.88
CA PRO A 151 3.21 -12.28 -18.36
C PRO A 151 4.61 -12.81 -18.03
N ASP A 152 5.63 -11.93 -17.97
CA ASP A 152 7.01 -12.36 -17.65
C ASP A 152 7.12 -12.75 -16.18
N VAL A 153 6.40 -12.06 -15.29
CA VAL A 153 6.30 -12.43 -13.87
C VAL A 153 5.59 -13.78 -13.73
N GLN A 154 4.51 -14.01 -14.48
CA GLN A 154 3.80 -15.29 -14.47
C GLN A 154 4.69 -16.44 -14.98
N ALA A 155 5.43 -16.22 -16.06
CA ALA A 155 6.39 -17.19 -16.60
C ALA A 155 7.52 -17.49 -15.60
N MET A 156 8.05 -16.48 -14.92
CA MET A 156 9.06 -16.66 -13.86
C MET A 156 8.53 -17.54 -12.73
N ILE A 157 7.31 -17.29 -12.26
CA ILE A 157 6.64 -18.10 -11.21
C ILE A 157 6.45 -19.54 -11.70
N ALA A 158 5.96 -19.72 -12.92
CA ALA A 158 5.76 -21.06 -13.51
C ALA A 158 7.08 -21.84 -13.63
N ALA A 159 8.21 -21.16 -13.86
CA ALA A 159 9.54 -21.74 -13.86
C ALA A 159 10.12 -21.98 -12.44
N GLY A 160 9.35 -21.76 -11.37
CA GLY A 160 9.76 -21.95 -9.98
C GLY A 160 10.56 -20.78 -9.40
N GLY A 161 10.63 -19.64 -10.07
CA GLY A 161 11.22 -18.38 -9.58
C GLY A 161 10.27 -17.62 -8.67
N THR A 162 10.03 -18.12 -7.46
CA THR A 162 9.04 -17.54 -6.52
C THR A 162 9.66 -16.63 -5.46
N GLY A 163 10.89 -16.18 -5.66
CA GLY A 163 11.57 -15.24 -4.79
C GLY A 163 12.49 -15.89 -3.77
N LEU A 164 12.75 -15.17 -2.67
CA LEU A 164 13.73 -15.50 -1.63
C LEU A 164 13.60 -16.95 -1.11
N GLY A 165 12.37 -17.44 -0.89
CA GLY A 165 12.14 -18.80 -0.37
C GLY A 165 12.52 -19.91 -1.33
N ALA A 166 12.51 -19.64 -2.64
CA ALA A 166 12.91 -20.57 -3.71
C ALA A 166 14.38 -20.39 -4.13
N GLY A 167 15.10 -19.46 -3.51
CA GLY A 167 16.48 -19.12 -3.87
C GLY A 167 16.61 -18.32 -5.17
N ARG A 168 15.53 -18.01 -5.86
CA ARG A 168 15.51 -17.25 -7.13
C ARG A 168 14.18 -16.57 -7.38
N GLY A 169 14.24 -15.40 -8.04
CA GLY A 169 13.11 -14.59 -8.47
C GLY A 169 13.63 -13.50 -9.39
N PHE A 170 13.26 -12.26 -9.18
CA PHE A 170 13.91 -11.10 -9.82
C PHE A 170 15.41 -11.00 -9.47
N TYR A 171 15.78 -11.54 -8.32
CA TYR A 171 17.15 -11.62 -7.84
C TYR A 171 17.57 -13.08 -7.64
N ASP A 172 18.87 -13.34 -7.74
CA ASP A 172 19.47 -14.60 -7.32
C ASP A 172 19.68 -14.59 -5.79
N TRP A 173 19.00 -15.49 -5.10
CA TRP A 173 19.03 -15.67 -3.66
C TRP A 173 19.74 -16.94 -3.24
N SER A 174 20.38 -17.68 -4.18
CA SER A 174 20.96 -19.01 -3.95
C SER A 174 22.03 -19.02 -2.87
N ALA A 175 22.78 -17.92 -2.73
CA ALA A 175 23.81 -17.74 -1.71
C ALA A 175 23.32 -17.09 -0.41
N CYS A 176 22.00 -16.82 -0.27
CA CYS A 176 21.46 -16.06 0.85
C CYS A 176 20.68 -16.94 1.82
N ASP A 177 20.87 -16.74 3.13
CA ASP A 177 19.99 -17.31 4.15
C ASP A 177 18.71 -16.49 4.27
N ALA A 178 17.58 -17.09 3.88
CA ALA A 178 16.28 -16.43 3.82
C ALA A 178 15.80 -15.89 5.19
N LYS A 179 16.17 -16.53 6.29
CA LYS A 179 15.83 -16.07 7.64
C LYS A 179 16.58 -14.79 7.98
N THR A 180 17.87 -14.79 7.75
CA THR A 180 18.75 -13.62 7.97
C THR A 180 18.32 -12.42 7.13
N VAL A 181 18.03 -12.62 5.83
CA VAL A 181 17.54 -11.55 4.96
C VAL A 181 16.24 -10.93 5.48
N ARG A 182 15.26 -11.75 5.89
CA ARG A 182 14.00 -11.25 6.46
C ARG A 182 14.22 -10.48 7.76
N GLN A 183 15.05 -10.99 8.66
CA GLN A 183 15.36 -10.33 9.92
C GLN A 183 16.02 -8.96 9.70
N GLN A 184 16.99 -8.89 8.79
CA GLN A 184 17.66 -7.64 8.46
C GLN A 184 16.69 -6.63 7.81
N ALA A 185 15.83 -7.08 6.90
CA ALA A 185 14.83 -6.21 6.27
C ALA A 185 13.83 -5.67 7.31
N THR A 186 13.32 -6.52 8.19
CA THR A 186 12.40 -6.12 9.27
C THR A 186 13.07 -5.15 10.24
N GLY A 187 14.30 -5.40 10.66
CA GLY A 187 15.03 -4.51 11.57
C GLY A 187 15.33 -3.13 10.97
N ARG A 188 15.66 -3.08 9.67
CA ARG A 188 15.84 -1.80 8.96
C ARG A 188 14.52 -1.02 8.84
N LEU A 189 13.43 -1.73 8.56
CA LEU A 189 12.09 -1.13 8.49
C LEU A 189 11.68 -0.55 9.84
N ASP A 190 11.84 -1.29 10.93
CA ASP A 190 11.53 -0.83 12.29
C ASP A 190 12.35 0.42 12.67
N ALA A 191 13.65 0.42 12.39
CA ALA A 191 14.52 1.57 12.60
C ALA A 191 14.05 2.81 11.81
N LEU A 192 13.67 2.64 10.54
CA LEU A 192 13.15 3.72 9.72
C LEU A 192 11.82 4.26 10.27
N LEU A 193 10.90 3.39 10.65
CA LEU A 193 9.61 3.81 11.22
C LEU A 193 9.79 4.53 12.56
N GLY A 194 10.74 4.08 13.39
CA GLY A 194 11.13 4.78 14.62
C GLY A 194 11.67 6.17 14.35
N PHE A 195 12.56 6.32 13.37
CA PHE A 195 13.07 7.63 12.95
C PHE A 195 11.94 8.55 12.45
N LEU A 196 11.08 8.05 11.57
CA LEU A 196 9.97 8.82 11.01
C LEU A 196 8.95 9.24 12.07
N LYS A 197 8.71 8.40 13.08
CA LYS A 197 7.84 8.74 14.21
C LYS A 197 8.39 9.92 14.99
N ASN A 198 9.67 9.88 15.33
CA ASN A 198 10.33 10.98 16.04
C ASN A 198 10.34 12.28 15.24
N LEU A 199 10.57 12.20 13.92
CA LEU A 199 10.53 13.35 13.03
C LEU A 199 9.14 14.00 12.98
N THR A 200 8.08 13.18 12.90
CA THR A 200 6.68 13.67 12.86
C THR A 200 6.24 14.33 14.17
N GLU A 201 6.79 13.92 15.29
CA GLU A 201 6.46 14.48 16.60
C GLU A 201 7.21 15.78 16.90
N SER A 202 8.43 15.97 16.36
CA SER A 202 9.32 17.11 16.70
C SER A 202 9.32 18.27 15.71
N ASP A 203 9.19 18.02 14.41
CA ASP A 203 9.61 18.98 13.38
C ASP A 203 8.54 19.36 12.36
N LEU A 204 7.34 18.85 12.45
CA LEU A 204 6.25 19.29 11.57
C LEU A 204 5.66 20.62 12.06
N PRO A 205 5.30 21.53 11.15
CA PRO A 205 4.57 22.73 11.52
C PRO A 205 3.38 22.38 12.39
N LYS A 206 3.14 23.13 13.45
CA LYS A 206 1.99 22.97 14.37
C LYS A 206 0.64 22.97 13.65
N THR A 207 0.60 23.51 12.45
CA THR A 207 -0.57 23.53 11.57
C THR A 207 -0.36 22.57 10.42
N ARG A 208 -0.99 21.38 10.50
CA ARG A 208 -1.13 20.53 9.33
C ARG A 208 -2.20 21.11 8.40
N PRO A 209 -1.99 21.14 7.08
CA PRO A 209 -3.04 21.53 6.15
C PRO A 209 -4.25 20.59 6.30
N THR A 210 -5.45 21.14 6.28
CA THR A 210 -6.68 20.37 6.34
C THR A 210 -7.00 19.80 4.96
N PRO A 211 -7.14 18.48 4.81
CA PRO A 211 -7.54 17.89 3.54
C PRO A 211 -8.92 18.40 3.10
N ARG A 212 -9.04 18.75 1.83
CA ARG A 212 -10.33 19.13 1.22
C ARG A 212 -11.02 17.89 0.65
N ASP A 213 -12.34 17.87 0.74
CA ASP A 213 -13.14 16.92 -0.01
C ASP A 213 -13.24 17.40 -1.46
N ILE A 214 -12.60 16.67 -2.38
CA ILE A 214 -12.58 16.97 -3.81
C ILE A 214 -13.63 16.21 -4.60
N ARG A 215 -14.47 15.43 -3.92
CA ARG A 215 -15.56 14.71 -4.59
C ARG A 215 -16.58 15.72 -5.11
N PRO A 216 -17.09 15.55 -6.35
CA PRO A 216 -18.17 16.40 -6.83
C PRO A 216 -19.38 16.29 -5.90
N ALA A 217 -20.05 17.41 -5.64
CA ALA A 217 -21.35 17.40 -4.97
C ALA A 217 -22.30 16.50 -5.79
N ARG A 218 -22.89 15.53 -5.13
CA ARG A 218 -23.89 14.65 -5.75
C ARG A 218 -25.24 15.30 -5.70
#